data_b8c05dde88748e1f9d0fc11ccf7d4896
#
_entry.id   b8c05dde88748e1f9d0fc11ccf7d4896
#
_cell.length_a   1.000
_cell.length_b   1.000
_cell.length_c   1.000
_cell.angle_alpha   90.00
_cell.angle_beta   90.00
_cell.angle_gamma   90.00
#
_symmetry.space_group_name_H-M   'P 1'
#
loop_
_entity.id
_entity.type
_entity.pdbx_description
1 polymer ?
#
loop_
_entity_poly.entity_id
_entity_poly.type
_entity_poly.pdbx_seq_one_letter_code
_entity_poly.pdbx_strand_id
1 'polypeptide(L)'
;KPLAIEVDSITKIEEAMYNAEDPKIFLGFNRRFSEASKFIKEKLNTSPANALNFRFSVPKLEKDHWTNIKEIGGGRIVGEAIHAIDLGTYFFDSLPQSISSHSPINKESDEVYDNQVFININYANGAHAAIQYFSDTNNKLSKERLEIHGSENSFIVEDFQLMRYLIGSDDKSKVFSDGKGHKQAIETFLSYVKNEIPNPFTWLEIKSVSLAGIYAQNYLNSGSQKSIF
;
A
#
# COMPACT_ATOMS: atom_id res chain seq x y z
N LYS A 1 7.81 -7.79 2.53
CA LYS A 1 6.58 -7.66 1.70
C LYS A 1 6.94 -7.81 0.22
N PRO A 2 6.12 -8.37 -0.66
CA PRO A 2 4.77 -8.91 -0.46
C PRO A 2 4.78 -10.22 0.34
N LEU A 3 3.59 -10.75 0.64
CA LEU A 3 3.47 -12.10 1.21
C LEU A 3 3.93 -13.16 0.20
N ALA A 4 3.50 -13.00 -1.04
CA ALA A 4 3.82 -13.83 -2.19
C ALA A 4 3.66 -13.02 -3.48
N ILE A 5 4.18 -13.53 -4.58
CA ILE A 5 4.07 -12.93 -5.93
C ILE A 5 3.04 -13.66 -6.81
N GLU A 6 2.50 -14.78 -6.32
CA GLU A 6 1.51 -15.61 -7.00
C GLU A 6 0.38 -16.03 -6.06
N VAL A 7 -0.83 -16.18 -6.60
CA VAL A 7 -2.03 -16.56 -5.83
C VAL A 7 -1.89 -17.93 -5.17
N ASP A 8 -1.38 -18.93 -5.90
CA ASP A 8 -1.20 -20.30 -5.38
C ASP A 8 -0.27 -20.36 -4.16
N SER A 9 0.72 -19.46 -4.12
CA SER A 9 1.62 -19.36 -2.97
C SER A 9 0.92 -18.83 -1.72
N ILE A 10 -0.06 -17.93 -1.87
CA ILE A 10 -0.88 -17.46 -0.75
C ILE A 10 -1.69 -18.63 -0.15
N THR A 11 -2.29 -19.47 -1.00
CA THR A 11 -3.05 -20.65 -0.55
C THR A 11 -2.17 -21.63 0.23
N LYS A 12 -0.96 -21.90 -0.27
CA LYS A 12 0.00 -22.78 0.42
C LYS A 12 0.44 -22.22 1.79
N ILE A 13 0.63 -20.88 1.87
CA ILE A 13 0.96 -20.23 3.14
C ILE A 13 -0.22 -20.33 4.11
N GLU A 14 -1.46 -20.12 3.64
CA GLU A 14 -2.67 -20.27 4.46
C GLU A 14 -2.81 -21.69 5.03
N GLU A 15 -2.60 -22.70 4.21
CA GLU A 15 -2.59 -24.10 4.64
C GLU A 15 -1.49 -24.38 5.68
N ALA A 16 -0.28 -23.87 5.45
CA ALA A 16 0.82 -24.02 6.39
C ALA A 16 0.53 -23.32 7.74
N MET A 17 -0.08 -22.14 7.70
CA MET A 17 -0.49 -21.44 8.93
C MET A 17 -1.59 -22.19 9.69
N TYR A 18 -2.55 -22.77 8.98
CA TYR A 18 -3.62 -23.56 9.61
C TYR A 18 -3.08 -24.80 10.34
N ASN A 19 -2.02 -25.41 9.80
CA ASN A 19 -1.41 -26.62 10.35
C ASN A 19 -0.35 -26.31 11.44
N ALA A 20 0.02 -25.06 11.66
CA ALA A 20 0.99 -24.66 12.68
C ALA A 20 0.31 -24.41 14.02
N GLU A 21 0.97 -24.75 15.12
CA GLU A 21 0.46 -24.57 16.49
C GLU A 21 0.36 -23.08 16.88
N ASP A 22 1.38 -22.27 16.56
CA ASP A 22 1.41 -20.83 16.84
C ASP A 22 2.06 -20.07 15.67
N PRO A 23 1.36 -19.92 14.53
CA PRO A 23 1.94 -19.30 13.36
C PRO A 23 2.17 -17.80 13.57
N LYS A 24 3.41 -17.35 13.44
CA LYS A 24 3.78 -15.94 13.50
C LYS A 24 3.97 -15.40 12.09
N ILE A 25 3.11 -14.46 11.71
CA ILE A 25 3.21 -13.77 10.43
C ILE A 25 3.19 -12.25 10.63
N PHE A 26 4.12 -11.56 10.00
CA PHE A 26 4.22 -10.12 10.04
C PHE A 26 4.76 -9.63 8.71
N LEU A 27 4.09 -8.69 8.06
CA LEU A 27 4.54 -8.12 6.81
C LEU A 27 5.23 -6.75 7.01
N GLY A 28 6.23 -6.49 6.20
CA GLY A 28 6.98 -5.23 6.21
C GLY A 28 6.19 -4.03 5.68
N PHE A 29 4.91 -3.90 5.99
CA PHE A 29 4.09 -2.73 5.67
C PHE A 29 4.38 -1.59 6.65
N ASN A 30 5.63 -1.11 6.60
CA ASN A 30 6.19 -0.17 7.57
C ASN A 30 5.42 1.16 7.66
N ARG A 31 4.81 1.64 6.59
CA ARG A 31 4.20 2.97 6.52
C ARG A 31 3.06 3.16 7.50
N ARG A 32 2.26 2.11 7.82
CA ARG A 32 1.21 2.21 8.85
C ARG A 32 1.75 2.45 10.27
N PHE A 33 3.02 2.15 10.51
CA PHE A 33 3.68 2.35 11.80
C PHE A 33 4.36 3.72 11.93
N SER A 34 4.41 4.54 10.85
CA SER A 34 4.97 5.90 10.93
C SER A 34 4.14 6.79 11.86
N GLU A 35 4.80 7.76 12.49
CA GLU A 35 4.11 8.75 13.34
C GLU A 35 3.06 9.53 12.53
N ALA A 36 3.34 9.85 11.27
CA ALA A 36 2.39 10.51 10.38
C ALA A 36 1.13 9.67 10.18
N SER A 37 1.27 8.37 9.90
CA SER A 37 0.11 7.48 9.70
C SER A 37 -0.68 7.27 10.99
N LYS A 38 -0.01 7.13 12.13
CA LYS A 38 -0.67 7.01 13.43
C LYS A 38 -1.47 8.27 13.78
N PHE A 39 -0.88 9.45 13.53
CA PHE A 39 -1.56 10.72 13.74
C PHE A 39 -2.84 10.82 12.88
N ILE A 40 -2.75 10.49 11.59
CA ILE A 40 -3.92 10.48 10.70
C ILE A 40 -4.98 9.51 11.24
N LYS A 41 -4.58 8.27 11.54
CA LYS A 41 -5.50 7.23 12.02
C LYS A 41 -6.25 7.65 13.27
N GLU A 42 -5.57 8.30 14.22
CA GLU A 42 -6.21 8.86 15.43
C GLU A 42 -7.31 9.88 15.08
N LYS A 43 -7.06 10.76 14.10
CA LYS A 43 -8.05 11.77 13.67
C LYS A 43 -9.22 11.14 12.91
N LEU A 44 -8.96 10.09 12.12
CA LEU A 44 -9.99 9.37 11.38
C LEU A 44 -10.95 8.57 12.28
N ASN A 45 -10.58 8.25 13.51
CA ASN A 45 -11.48 7.59 14.46
C ASN A 45 -12.74 8.42 14.79
N THR A 46 -12.65 9.74 14.69
CA THR A 46 -13.78 10.65 14.93
C THR A 46 -14.44 11.15 13.65
N SER A 47 -13.76 11.05 12.52
CA SER A 47 -14.25 11.52 11.23
C SER A 47 -13.64 10.65 10.11
N PRO A 48 -14.33 9.55 9.72
CA PRO A 48 -13.83 8.59 8.76
C PRO A 48 -13.52 9.22 7.39
N ALA A 49 -12.42 8.79 6.79
CA ALA A 49 -12.11 9.11 5.40
C ALA A 49 -12.79 8.12 4.44
N ASN A 50 -13.03 8.57 3.21
CA ASN A 50 -13.61 7.76 2.14
C ASN A 50 -12.82 7.83 0.83
N ALA A 51 -11.79 8.67 0.74
CA ALA A 51 -10.95 8.80 -0.43
C ALA A 51 -9.48 8.88 -0.06
N LEU A 52 -8.64 8.15 -0.80
CA LEU A 52 -7.19 8.17 -0.70
C LEU A 52 -6.58 8.35 -2.09
N ASN A 53 -5.63 9.25 -2.21
CA ASN A 53 -4.79 9.38 -3.39
C ASN A 53 -3.33 9.18 -3.00
N PHE A 54 -2.63 8.26 -3.64
CA PHE A 54 -1.23 7.98 -3.35
C PHE A 54 -0.39 8.01 -4.63
N ARG A 55 0.65 8.84 -4.62
CA ARG A 55 1.60 8.91 -5.72
C ARG A 55 2.98 8.47 -5.26
N PHE A 56 3.54 7.51 -5.98
CA PHE A 56 4.97 7.20 -5.96
C PHE A 56 5.69 7.92 -7.10
N SER A 57 6.82 8.52 -6.80
CA SER A 57 7.75 9.11 -7.77
C SER A 57 9.13 8.53 -7.49
N VAL A 58 9.59 7.64 -8.34
CA VAL A 58 10.86 6.94 -8.12
C VAL A 58 11.79 7.17 -9.31
N PRO A 59 13.11 7.21 -9.08
CA PRO A 59 14.07 7.30 -10.18
C PRO A 59 14.01 6.04 -11.03
N LYS A 60 14.48 6.15 -12.25
CA LYS A 60 14.68 5.02 -13.15
C LYS A 60 15.62 4.01 -12.50
N LEU A 61 15.24 2.75 -12.54
CA LEU A 61 16.09 1.64 -12.10
C LEU A 61 16.70 0.94 -13.31
N GLU A 62 17.88 0.36 -13.12
CA GLU A 62 18.53 -0.47 -14.13
C GLU A 62 17.63 -1.67 -14.50
N LYS A 63 17.74 -2.15 -15.75
CA LYS A 63 16.87 -3.21 -16.26
C LYS A 63 16.98 -4.52 -15.47
N ASP A 64 18.17 -4.82 -14.94
CA ASP A 64 18.48 -6.02 -14.16
C ASP A 64 18.18 -5.88 -12.67
N HIS A 65 17.66 -4.73 -12.24
CA HIS A 65 17.23 -4.58 -10.85
C HIS A 65 16.16 -5.62 -10.49
N TRP A 66 16.31 -6.31 -9.39
CA TRP A 66 15.49 -7.46 -8.99
C TRP A 66 13.96 -7.19 -9.03
N THR A 67 13.52 -5.95 -8.78
CA THR A 67 12.10 -5.59 -8.86
C THR A 67 11.57 -5.57 -10.30
N ASN A 68 12.44 -5.48 -11.30
CA ASN A 68 12.08 -5.53 -12.71
C ASN A 68 12.01 -6.98 -13.22
N ILE A 69 12.51 -7.95 -12.44
CA ILE A 69 12.48 -9.38 -12.78
C ILE A 69 11.21 -9.97 -12.19
N LYS A 70 10.24 -10.26 -13.05
CA LYS A 70 8.90 -10.69 -12.65
C LYS A 70 8.92 -11.92 -11.74
N GLU A 71 9.77 -12.88 -12.04
CA GLU A 71 9.91 -14.15 -11.33
C GLU A 71 10.53 -13.99 -9.93
N ILE A 72 11.21 -12.87 -9.68
CA ILE A 72 11.89 -12.57 -8.40
C ILE A 72 11.12 -11.54 -7.59
N GLY A 73 10.79 -10.40 -8.20
CA GLY A 73 10.20 -9.25 -7.52
C GLY A 73 8.69 -9.11 -7.73
N GLY A 74 8.10 -9.86 -8.65
CA GLY A 74 6.67 -9.78 -8.97
C GLY A 74 6.25 -8.49 -9.69
N GLY A 75 7.20 -7.62 -10.07
CA GLY A 75 6.93 -6.31 -10.68
C GLY A 75 6.77 -5.17 -9.68
N ARG A 76 6.59 -3.96 -10.21
CA ARG A 76 6.55 -2.73 -9.41
C ARG A 76 5.32 -2.60 -8.54
N ILE A 77 4.19 -3.12 -8.99
CA ILE A 77 2.94 -3.06 -8.23
C ILE A 77 3.08 -3.92 -6.97
N VAL A 78 3.45 -5.18 -7.14
CA VAL A 78 3.59 -6.15 -6.04
C VAL A 78 4.77 -5.77 -5.13
N GLY A 79 5.87 -5.28 -5.70
CA GLY A 79 7.07 -4.92 -4.95
C GLY A 79 6.96 -3.60 -4.16
N GLU A 80 6.26 -2.60 -4.69
CA GLU A 80 6.27 -1.24 -4.11
C GLU A 80 4.86 -0.64 -3.95
N ALA A 81 4.01 -0.62 -4.99
CA ALA A 81 2.70 0.03 -4.90
C ALA A 81 1.78 -0.63 -3.86
N ILE A 82 2.01 -1.89 -3.53
CA ILE A 82 1.29 -2.65 -2.49
C ILE A 82 1.28 -1.93 -1.11
N HIS A 83 2.28 -1.09 -0.81
CA HIS A 83 2.28 -0.29 0.40
C HIS A 83 1.11 0.70 0.48
N ALA A 84 0.69 1.26 -0.66
CA ALA A 84 -0.44 2.17 -0.68
C ALA A 84 -1.77 1.41 -0.56
N ILE A 85 -1.83 0.15 -1.06
CA ILE A 85 -2.98 -0.74 -0.86
C ILE A 85 -3.15 -1.05 0.63
N ASP A 86 -2.04 -1.38 1.30
CA ASP A 86 -2.02 -1.60 2.75
C ASP A 86 -2.47 -0.37 3.55
N LEU A 87 -1.98 0.81 3.19
CA LEU A 87 -2.39 2.05 3.85
C LEU A 87 -3.87 2.35 3.68
N GLY A 88 -4.44 2.11 2.50
CA GLY A 88 -5.88 2.26 2.29
C GLY A 88 -6.66 1.32 3.22
N THR A 89 -6.26 0.04 3.30
CA THR A 89 -6.85 -0.93 4.23
C THR A 89 -6.77 -0.44 5.68
N TYR A 90 -5.60 0.07 6.09
CA TYR A 90 -5.36 0.59 7.43
C TYR A 90 -6.18 1.84 7.76
N PHE A 91 -6.27 2.81 6.84
CA PHE A 91 -6.96 4.06 7.09
C PHE A 91 -8.48 3.92 7.04
N PHE A 92 -8.98 3.08 6.15
CA PHE A 92 -10.41 2.88 5.97
C PHE A 92 -11.02 1.83 6.90
N ASP A 93 -10.21 1.08 7.66
CA ASP A 93 -10.65 -0.11 8.41
C ASP A 93 -11.50 -1.05 7.54
N SER A 94 -11.09 -1.24 6.29
CA SER A 94 -11.88 -1.95 5.31
C SER A 94 -10.98 -2.70 4.33
N LEU A 95 -11.46 -3.86 3.88
CA LEU A 95 -10.71 -4.68 2.94
C LEU A 95 -10.91 -4.20 1.50
N PRO A 96 -9.89 -4.29 0.64
CA PRO A 96 -10.05 -4.07 -0.79
C PRO A 96 -11.03 -5.10 -1.35
N GLN A 97 -12.05 -4.63 -2.07
CA GLN A 97 -13.11 -5.46 -2.66
C GLN A 97 -12.87 -5.71 -4.15
N SER A 98 -12.45 -4.68 -4.86
CA SER A 98 -12.18 -4.79 -6.28
C SER A 98 -11.08 -3.83 -6.72
N ILE A 99 -10.37 -4.19 -7.79
CA ILE A 99 -9.21 -3.46 -8.28
C ILE A 99 -9.18 -3.43 -9.80
N SER A 100 -8.71 -2.32 -10.35
CA SER A 100 -8.32 -2.17 -11.76
C SER A 100 -7.01 -1.45 -11.88
N SER A 101 -6.24 -1.75 -12.92
CA SER A 101 -4.93 -1.15 -13.15
C SER A 101 -4.68 -0.88 -14.63
N HIS A 102 -4.00 0.22 -14.91
CA HIS A 102 -3.64 0.66 -16.26
C HIS A 102 -2.19 1.15 -16.30
N SER A 103 -1.50 0.84 -17.39
CA SER A 103 -0.16 1.30 -17.71
C SER A 103 -0.11 1.75 -19.16
N PRO A 104 0.71 2.75 -19.53
CA PRO A 104 0.95 3.07 -20.93
C PRO A 104 1.46 1.85 -21.70
N ILE A 105 0.95 1.67 -22.91
CA ILE A 105 1.42 0.64 -23.85
C ILE A 105 2.49 1.28 -24.73
N ASN A 106 3.62 0.62 -24.88
CA ASN A 106 4.61 1.01 -25.86
C ASN A 106 4.08 0.68 -27.26
N LYS A 107 3.80 1.71 -28.06
CA LYS A 107 3.28 1.53 -29.43
C LYS A 107 4.26 0.87 -30.39
N GLU A 108 5.57 0.87 -30.06
CA GLU A 108 6.61 0.29 -30.91
C GLU A 108 6.83 -1.21 -30.65
N SER A 109 6.56 -1.66 -29.42
CA SER A 109 6.86 -3.04 -28.99
C SER A 109 5.66 -3.83 -28.48
N ASP A 110 4.47 -3.21 -28.38
CA ASP A 110 3.28 -3.77 -27.73
C ASP A 110 3.52 -4.24 -26.27
N GLU A 111 4.67 -3.84 -25.69
CA GLU A 111 5.01 -4.18 -24.31
C GLU A 111 4.27 -3.29 -23.33
N VAL A 112 3.75 -3.90 -22.29
CA VAL A 112 3.11 -3.19 -21.17
C VAL A 112 4.18 -2.87 -20.13
N TYR A 113 4.32 -1.58 -19.81
CA TYR A 113 5.27 -1.13 -18.78
C TYR A 113 4.57 -0.96 -17.45
N ASP A 114 4.97 -1.72 -16.43
CA ASP A 114 4.55 -1.51 -15.06
C ASP A 114 5.34 -0.40 -14.33
N ASN A 115 6.17 0.34 -15.06
CA ASN A 115 6.94 1.48 -14.57
C ASN A 115 6.11 2.77 -14.42
N GLN A 116 4.95 2.84 -15.07
CA GLN A 116 3.99 3.92 -14.93
C GLN A 116 2.60 3.30 -14.81
N VAL A 117 2.07 3.23 -13.61
CA VAL A 117 0.82 2.51 -13.34
C VAL A 117 -0.18 3.40 -12.61
N PHE A 118 -1.44 3.29 -13.03
CA PHE A 118 -2.60 3.83 -12.34
C PHE A 118 -3.43 2.67 -11.80
N ILE A 119 -3.71 2.67 -10.50
CA ILE A 119 -4.47 1.62 -9.84
C ILE A 119 -5.65 2.28 -9.13
N ASN A 120 -6.84 1.73 -9.34
CA ASN A 120 -8.06 2.12 -8.63
C ASN A 120 -8.58 0.95 -7.80
N ILE A 121 -8.95 1.22 -6.56
CA ILE A 121 -9.42 0.22 -5.60
C ILE A 121 -10.72 0.70 -4.97
N ASN A 122 -11.73 -0.16 -4.95
CA ASN A 122 -12.90 0.03 -4.12
C ASN A 122 -12.78 -0.86 -2.87
N TYR A 123 -13.12 -0.30 -1.73
CA TYR A 123 -13.13 -0.97 -0.45
C TYR A 123 -14.56 -1.38 -0.06
N ALA A 124 -14.68 -2.41 0.78
CA ALA A 124 -15.97 -2.99 1.14
C ALA A 124 -16.94 -2.01 1.82
N ASN A 125 -16.42 -0.98 2.48
CA ASN A 125 -17.22 0.09 3.11
C ASN A 125 -17.60 1.24 2.15
N GLY A 126 -17.27 1.13 0.85
CA GLY A 126 -17.52 2.15 -0.16
C GLY A 126 -16.42 3.21 -0.30
N ALA A 127 -15.35 3.14 0.50
CA ALA A 127 -14.19 4.01 0.32
C ALA A 127 -13.44 3.65 -0.98
N HIS A 128 -12.71 4.62 -1.51
CA HIS A 128 -11.98 4.50 -2.76
C HIS A 128 -10.53 4.97 -2.64
N ALA A 129 -9.59 4.24 -3.28
CA ALA A 129 -8.21 4.67 -3.42
C ALA A 129 -7.78 4.74 -4.88
N ALA A 130 -7.08 5.81 -5.23
CA ALA A 130 -6.35 5.98 -6.48
C ALA A 130 -4.84 5.97 -6.18
N ILE A 131 -4.12 5.05 -6.80
CA ILE A 131 -2.68 4.91 -6.61
C ILE A 131 -1.98 5.15 -7.95
N GLN A 132 -0.96 5.98 -7.93
CA GLN A 132 -0.15 6.31 -9.09
C GLN A 132 1.30 5.91 -8.79
N TYR A 133 1.87 5.10 -9.65
CA TYR A 133 3.27 4.72 -9.56
C TYR A 133 4.00 5.24 -10.80
N PHE A 134 4.93 6.15 -10.62
CA PHE A 134 5.74 6.72 -11.69
C PHE A 134 7.21 6.42 -11.44
N SER A 135 7.85 5.69 -12.32
CA SER A 135 9.30 5.63 -12.41
C SER A 135 9.82 6.63 -13.44
N ASP A 136 11.10 6.92 -13.39
CA ASP A 136 11.75 7.87 -14.30
C ASP A 136 11.30 9.34 -14.08
N THR A 137 10.92 9.67 -12.84
CA THR A 137 10.55 11.01 -12.45
C THR A 137 11.76 11.85 -12.03
N ASN A 138 11.60 13.17 -12.00
CA ASN A 138 12.64 14.06 -11.50
C ASN A 138 12.95 13.76 -10.02
N ASN A 139 14.23 13.58 -9.70
CA ASN A 139 14.70 13.20 -8.37
C ASN A 139 14.54 14.29 -7.27
N LYS A 140 14.17 15.52 -7.66
CA LYS A 140 13.82 16.60 -6.73
C LYS A 140 12.36 16.53 -6.25
N LEU A 141 11.54 15.70 -6.89
CA LEU A 141 10.17 15.49 -6.45
C LEU A 141 10.16 14.58 -5.23
N SER A 142 9.27 14.85 -4.25
CA SER A 142 9.05 13.94 -3.12
C SER A 142 8.74 12.53 -3.64
N LYS A 143 9.39 11.54 -3.04
CA LYS A 143 9.23 10.14 -3.48
C LYS A 143 7.79 9.65 -3.28
N GLU A 144 7.17 10.04 -2.19
CA GLU A 144 5.82 9.59 -1.83
C GLU A 144 4.94 10.77 -1.43
N ARG A 145 3.77 10.87 -2.05
CA ARG A 145 2.73 11.82 -1.66
C ARG A 145 1.44 11.07 -1.41
N LEU A 146 0.89 11.28 -0.23
CA LEU A 146 -0.37 10.74 0.23
C LEU A 146 -1.35 11.88 0.46
N GLU A 147 -2.58 11.72 -0.02
CA GLU A 147 -3.72 12.59 0.29
C GLU A 147 -4.88 11.72 0.78
N ILE A 148 -5.50 12.12 1.88
CA ILE A 148 -6.66 11.46 2.46
C ILE A 148 -7.73 12.50 2.70
N HIS A 149 -8.97 12.18 2.30
CA HIS A 149 -10.10 13.08 2.37
C HIS A 149 -11.34 12.38 2.92
N GLY A 150 -12.14 13.12 3.65
CA GLY A 150 -13.46 12.70 4.15
C GLY A 150 -14.02 13.66 5.17
N SER A 151 -15.34 13.85 5.18
CA SER A 151 -16.08 14.57 6.23
C SER A 151 -15.42 15.89 6.70
N GLU A 152 -15.07 16.79 5.79
CA GLU A 152 -14.40 18.08 6.03
C GLU A 152 -12.94 17.97 6.51
N ASN A 153 -12.37 16.77 6.54
CA ASN A 153 -10.97 16.55 6.86
C ASN A 153 -10.15 16.23 5.62
N SER A 154 -8.94 16.80 5.56
CA SER A 154 -7.97 16.49 4.52
C SER A 154 -6.57 16.44 5.11
N PHE A 155 -5.80 15.43 4.72
CA PHE A 155 -4.40 15.25 5.10
C PHE A 155 -3.57 15.11 3.83
N ILE A 156 -2.52 15.92 3.72
CA ILE A 156 -1.56 15.90 2.61
C ILE A 156 -0.20 15.64 3.20
N VAL A 157 0.42 14.53 2.82
CA VAL A 157 1.69 14.05 3.41
C VAL A 157 2.73 13.87 2.32
N GLU A 158 3.91 14.44 2.54
CA GLU A 158 5.08 14.28 1.68
C GLU A 158 6.15 13.45 2.42
N ASP A 159 6.54 12.32 1.84
CA ASP A 159 7.58 11.39 2.33
C ASP A 159 7.44 10.95 3.80
N PHE A 160 6.23 11.03 4.36
CA PHE A 160 5.93 10.77 5.78
C PHE A 160 6.66 11.70 6.75
N GLN A 161 7.17 12.83 6.27
CA GLN A 161 7.90 13.82 7.05
C GLN A 161 7.19 15.17 7.15
N LEU A 162 6.59 15.63 6.07
CA LEU A 162 5.83 16.88 6.05
C LEU A 162 4.34 16.57 5.89
N MET A 163 3.52 17.14 6.75
CA MET A 163 2.08 17.02 6.68
C MET A 163 1.43 18.39 6.76
N ARG A 164 0.51 18.67 5.83
CA ARG A 164 -0.53 19.69 5.99
C ARG A 164 -1.84 18.98 6.26
N TYR A 165 -2.59 19.45 7.23
CA TYR A 165 -3.90 18.89 7.54
C TYR A 165 -4.92 19.98 7.79
N LEU A 166 -6.13 19.73 7.29
CA LEU A 166 -7.29 20.57 7.45
C LEU A 166 -8.34 19.75 8.22
N ILE A 167 -8.84 20.30 9.32
CA ILE A 167 -9.88 19.69 10.15
C ILE A 167 -10.89 20.77 10.50
N GLY A 168 -12.09 20.70 9.92
CA GLY A 168 -13.07 21.79 10.02
C GLY A 168 -12.48 23.10 9.49
N SER A 169 -12.36 24.12 10.35
CA SER A 169 -11.76 25.42 10.00
C SER A 169 -10.24 25.50 10.21
N ASP A 170 -9.63 24.47 10.81
CA ASP A 170 -8.19 24.44 11.07
C ASP A 170 -7.39 24.11 9.81
N ASP A 171 -6.32 24.84 9.56
CA ASP A 171 -5.30 24.58 8.53
C ASP A 171 -3.93 24.65 9.20
N LYS A 172 -3.33 23.49 9.40
CA LYS A 172 -2.09 23.34 10.17
C LYS A 172 -1.08 22.49 9.41
N SER A 173 0.19 22.66 9.77
CA SER A 173 1.29 21.83 9.27
C SER A 173 2.04 21.17 10.42
N LYS A 174 2.56 19.99 10.18
CA LYS A 174 3.34 19.20 11.14
C LYS A 174 4.53 18.54 10.45
N VAL A 175 5.64 18.45 11.16
CA VAL A 175 6.87 17.77 10.72
C VAL A 175 7.08 16.54 11.59
N PHE A 176 7.47 15.43 10.96
CA PHE A 176 7.80 14.18 11.62
C PHE A 176 9.24 13.79 11.28
N SER A 177 9.95 13.22 12.21
CA SER A 177 11.37 12.85 12.08
C SER A 177 11.61 11.37 11.83
N ASP A 178 10.62 10.52 12.07
CA ASP A 178 10.72 9.05 11.96
C ASP A 178 10.61 8.51 10.53
N GLY A 179 10.23 9.35 9.57
CA GLY A 179 10.04 9.00 8.17
C GLY A 179 8.97 7.93 8.00
N LYS A 180 9.30 6.84 7.29
CA LYS A 180 8.35 5.81 6.85
C LYS A 180 8.04 4.73 7.90
N GLY A 181 8.44 4.90 9.16
CA GLY A 181 8.09 3.98 10.25
C GLY A 181 8.85 2.65 10.27
N HIS A 182 10.02 2.55 9.67
CA HIS A 182 10.80 1.29 9.65
C HIS A 182 11.21 0.84 11.05
N LYS A 183 11.69 1.77 11.89
CA LYS A 183 12.07 1.47 13.27
C LYS A 183 10.86 0.97 14.06
N GLN A 184 9.76 1.69 14.00
CA GLN A 184 8.53 1.37 14.70
C GLN A 184 7.93 0.03 14.24
N ALA A 185 8.05 -0.30 12.95
CA ALA A 185 7.63 -1.61 12.44
C ALA A 185 8.46 -2.74 13.04
N ILE A 186 9.80 -2.57 13.15
CA ILE A 186 10.69 -3.57 13.77
C ILE A 186 10.39 -3.71 15.28
N GLU A 187 10.23 -2.61 16.00
CA GLU A 187 9.88 -2.62 17.42
C GLU A 187 8.54 -3.35 17.65
N THR A 188 7.52 -3.05 16.83
CA THR A 188 6.22 -3.72 16.87
C THR A 188 6.35 -5.22 16.57
N PHE A 189 7.15 -5.60 15.57
CA PHE A 189 7.40 -7.00 15.27
C PHE A 189 8.04 -7.75 16.44
N LEU A 190 9.05 -7.14 17.09
CA LEU A 190 9.71 -7.76 18.24
C LEU A 190 8.75 -7.95 19.43
N SER A 191 7.91 -6.97 19.73
CA SER A 191 6.89 -7.09 20.78
C SER A 191 5.83 -8.15 20.42
N TYR A 192 5.44 -8.25 19.15
CA TYR A 192 4.52 -9.29 18.69
C TYR A 192 5.11 -10.70 18.85
N VAL A 193 6.36 -10.90 18.40
CA VAL A 193 7.02 -12.22 18.51
C VAL A 193 7.20 -12.66 19.97
N LYS A 194 7.41 -11.71 20.88
CA LYS A 194 7.49 -11.96 22.33
C LYS A 194 6.13 -12.15 23.00
N ASN A 195 5.03 -12.09 22.27
CA ASN A 195 3.65 -12.11 22.80
C ASN A 195 3.33 -10.97 23.78
N GLU A 196 4.02 -9.82 23.67
CA GLU A 196 3.72 -8.61 24.45
C GLU A 196 2.51 -7.85 23.90
N ILE A 197 2.25 -8.01 22.60
CA ILE A 197 1.10 -7.42 21.89
C ILE A 197 0.48 -8.46 20.94
N PRO A 198 -0.81 -8.33 20.57
CA PRO A 198 -1.40 -9.12 19.50
C PRO A 198 -0.78 -8.80 18.14
N ASN A 199 -1.03 -9.66 17.15
CA ASN A 199 -0.62 -9.37 15.77
C ASN A 199 -1.28 -8.05 15.30
N PRO A 200 -0.50 -7.06 14.83
CA PRO A 200 -1.06 -5.81 14.32
C PRO A 200 -1.75 -5.94 12.95
N PHE A 201 -1.69 -7.12 12.35
CA PHE A 201 -2.38 -7.48 11.12
C PHE A 201 -3.31 -8.66 11.35
N THR A 202 -4.51 -8.59 10.83
CA THR A 202 -5.32 -9.80 10.67
C THR A 202 -4.85 -10.60 9.45
N TRP A 203 -5.05 -11.92 9.45
CA TRP A 203 -4.75 -12.73 8.26
C TRP A 203 -5.53 -12.26 7.04
N LEU A 204 -6.77 -11.85 7.23
CA LEU A 204 -7.63 -11.40 6.14
C LEU A 204 -7.13 -10.09 5.51
N GLU A 205 -6.59 -9.14 6.29
CA GLU A 205 -5.91 -7.95 5.74
C GLU A 205 -4.68 -8.33 4.91
N ILE A 206 -3.80 -9.17 5.47
CA ILE A 206 -2.59 -9.64 4.77
C ILE A 206 -2.95 -10.31 3.44
N LYS A 207 -3.91 -11.23 3.47
CA LYS A 207 -4.37 -11.97 2.29
C LYS A 207 -4.97 -11.05 1.25
N SER A 208 -5.92 -10.20 1.61
CA SER A 208 -6.62 -9.32 0.66
C SER A 208 -5.71 -8.26 0.05
N VAL A 209 -4.82 -7.65 0.82
CA VAL A 209 -3.81 -6.69 0.30
C VAL A 209 -2.86 -7.39 -0.68
N SER A 210 -2.43 -8.62 -0.36
CA SER A 210 -1.53 -9.38 -1.24
C SER A 210 -2.23 -9.79 -2.53
N LEU A 211 -3.46 -10.29 -2.47
CA LEU A 211 -4.28 -10.61 -3.64
C LEU A 211 -4.53 -9.37 -4.50
N ALA A 212 -4.86 -8.24 -3.89
CA ALA A 212 -5.06 -6.98 -4.60
C ALA A 212 -3.81 -6.58 -5.40
N GLY A 213 -2.63 -6.64 -4.79
CA GLY A 213 -1.36 -6.35 -5.48
C GLY A 213 -1.10 -7.31 -6.66
N ILE A 214 -1.29 -8.61 -6.45
CA ILE A 214 -1.12 -9.64 -7.49
C ILE A 214 -2.14 -9.44 -8.63
N TYR A 215 -3.40 -9.17 -8.32
CA TYR A 215 -4.43 -8.95 -9.34
C TYR A 215 -4.17 -7.64 -10.12
N ALA A 216 -3.75 -6.57 -9.46
CA ALA A 216 -3.35 -5.36 -10.16
C ALA A 216 -2.22 -5.62 -11.18
N GLN A 217 -1.24 -6.46 -10.82
CA GLN A 217 -0.15 -6.83 -11.71
C GLN A 217 -0.60 -7.74 -12.87
N ASN A 218 -1.35 -8.79 -12.55
CA ASN A 218 -1.74 -9.83 -13.52
C ASN A 218 -2.81 -9.36 -14.51
N TYR A 219 -3.66 -8.40 -14.11
CA TYR A 219 -4.75 -7.87 -14.94
C TYR A 219 -4.47 -6.45 -15.44
N LEU A 220 -3.21 -6.06 -15.46
CA LEU A 220 -2.78 -4.78 -16.00
C LEU A 220 -3.30 -4.62 -17.45
N ASN A 221 -3.96 -3.49 -17.72
CA ASN A 221 -4.61 -3.18 -19.01
C ASN A 221 -5.72 -4.16 -19.46
N SER A 222 -6.24 -4.99 -18.59
CA SER A 222 -7.33 -5.90 -18.97
C SER A 222 -8.66 -5.20 -19.30
N GLY A 223 -8.76 -3.91 -19.00
CA GLY A 223 -9.98 -3.11 -19.18
C GLY A 223 -11.14 -3.50 -18.23
N SER A 224 -10.92 -4.43 -17.32
CA SER A 224 -11.93 -4.93 -16.39
C SER A 224 -11.48 -4.74 -14.93
N GLN A 225 -12.47 -4.45 -14.08
CA GLN A 225 -12.30 -4.49 -12.63
C GLN A 225 -12.33 -5.94 -12.16
N LYS A 226 -11.42 -6.32 -11.26
CA LYS A 226 -11.37 -7.66 -10.67
C LYS A 226 -11.85 -7.63 -9.22
N SER A 227 -12.71 -8.58 -8.86
CA SER A 227 -13.07 -8.87 -7.48
C SER A 227 -11.90 -9.51 -6.75
N ILE A 228 -11.75 -9.19 -5.47
CA ILE A 228 -10.71 -9.78 -4.60
C ILE A 228 -11.23 -11.08 -3.96
N PHE A 229 -12.54 -11.15 -3.74
CA PHE A 229 -13.25 -12.30 -3.17
C PHE A 229 -14.45 -12.68 -4.03
#